data_653a37ce677e03810ad67daa5c2f30dc
#
_entry.id   653a37ce677e03810ad67daa5c2f30dc
#
_cell.length_a   1.000
_cell.length_b   1.000
_cell.length_c   1.000
_cell.angle_alpha   90.00
_cell.angle_beta   90.00
_cell.angle_gamma   90.00
#
_symmetry.space_group_name_H-M   'P 1'
#
loop_
_entity.id
_entity.type
_entity.pdbx_description
1 polymer ?
#
loop_
_entity_poly.entity_id
_entity_poly.type
_entity_poly.pdbx_seq_one_letter_code
_entity_poly.pdbx_strand_id
1 'polypeptide(L)'
;MIVSQLLLLPQKLLHFPWQRAARSLTQRFADDRLGQTAGALTFTTLIAVVPLLTVALAVVTAFPIFDQFQTVLQRWLLESLIPESISRQVLGYLTQFTTKASRLGSFGFAALLLSALALMLTIDRSLNMIWRVRQQRPWGQRLMLYWAALTLGPLLVAASLVTMAWVITWSGGSLRYQGPGVKLALNILEFMLLWGGISALYRFVPNTPVAWRPLLLGSFFTALVLETARSGLAFYLASMPTFSLIYGTFATVPILLVWVYTTWVVVLLGAVLVASWPDLAHDLLVPDKPATGQGVSLGLGCMRLLQQARAQSAGGMAAASLAQQLNADPMEVEKVLGLLQQLDWIGVLNEPQAPRYVLLIDLAELI
;
A
#
# COMPACT_ATOMS: atom_id res chain seq x y z
N MET A 1 19.77 -7.15 25.30
CA MET A 1 18.29 -7.11 25.27
C MET A 1 17.67 -7.21 23.88
N ILE A 2 18.32 -6.75 22.79
CA ILE A 2 17.81 -6.82 21.40
C ILE A 2 18.00 -8.23 20.81
N VAL A 3 19.11 -8.91 21.11
CA VAL A 3 19.45 -10.24 20.57
C VAL A 3 18.54 -11.35 21.13
N SER A 4 18.12 -11.26 22.39
CA SER A 4 17.18 -12.22 22.99
C SER A 4 15.75 -12.13 22.42
N GLN A 5 15.34 -10.98 21.91
CA GLN A 5 14.06 -10.83 21.22
C GLN A 5 14.07 -11.37 19.80
N LEU A 6 15.24 -11.35 19.13
CA LEU A 6 15.41 -11.92 17.78
C LEU A 6 15.35 -13.46 17.78
N LEU A 7 15.84 -14.11 18.83
CA LEU A 7 15.80 -15.57 18.99
C LEU A 7 14.40 -16.13 19.29
N LEU A 8 13.47 -15.29 19.78
CA LEU A 8 12.08 -15.68 20.04
C LEU A 8 11.15 -15.48 18.82
N LEU A 9 11.62 -14.82 17.77
CA LEU A 9 10.85 -14.59 16.53
C LEU A 9 10.38 -15.88 15.83
N PRO A 10 11.23 -16.93 15.65
CA PRO A 10 10.77 -18.14 14.95
C PRO A 10 9.71 -18.91 15.76
N GLN A 11 9.76 -18.93 17.08
CA GLN A 11 8.74 -19.59 17.89
C GLN A 11 7.39 -18.86 17.89
N LYS A 12 7.40 -17.52 17.86
CA LYS A 12 6.18 -16.71 17.74
C LYS A 12 5.55 -16.80 16.35
N LEU A 13 6.35 -16.97 15.30
CA LEU A 13 5.87 -17.16 13.93
C LEU A 13 5.22 -18.54 13.72
N LEU A 14 5.70 -19.58 14.40
CA LEU A 14 5.11 -20.92 14.35
C LEU A 14 3.73 -20.99 15.02
N HIS A 15 3.47 -20.14 16.01
CA HIS A 15 2.18 -20.06 16.72
C HIS A 15 1.29 -18.94 16.21
N PHE A 16 1.70 -18.25 15.14
CA PHE A 16 0.88 -17.20 14.53
C PHE A 16 -0.38 -17.83 13.90
N PRO A 17 -1.60 -17.35 14.21
CA PRO A 17 -2.84 -17.93 13.71
C PRO A 17 -3.07 -17.59 12.23
N TRP A 18 -2.26 -18.20 11.34
CA TRP A 18 -2.32 -17.96 9.90
C TRP A 18 -3.71 -18.13 9.29
N GLN A 19 -4.48 -19.07 9.83
CA GLN A 19 -5.86 -19.30 9.36
C GLN A 19 -6.79 -18.13 9.71
N ARG A 20 -6.62 -17.50 10.87
CA ARG A 20 -7.41 -16.31 11.26
C ARG A 20 -6.98 -15.10 10.46
N ALA A 21 -5.69 -14.90 10.32
CA ALA A 21 -5.14 -13.83 9.48
C ALA A 21 -5.63 -13.95 8.04
N ALA A 22 -5.61 -15.16 7.46
CA ALA A 22 -6.12 -15.41 6.11
C ALA A 22 -7.63 -15.13 6.00
N ARG A 23 -8.43 -15.56 6.98
CA ARG A 23 -9.88 -15.27 7.01
C ARG A 23 -10.15 -13.77 7.14
N SER A 24 -9.45 -13.09 8.03
CA SER A 24 -9.58 -11.63 8.19
C SER A 24 -9.20 -10.90 6.90
N LEU A 25 -8.11 -11.31 6.22
CA LEU A 25 -7.70 -10.74 4.95
C LEU A 25 -8.73 -10.98 3.84
N THR A 26 -9.30 -12.20 3.75
CA THR A 26 -10.34 -12.51 2.74
C THR A 26 -11.63 -11.77 3.00
N GLN A 27 -12.05 -11.64 4.25
CA GLN A 27 -13.22 -10.85 4.63
C GLN A 27 -13.01 -9.37 4.29
N ARG A 28 -11.88 -8.77 4.70
CA ARG A 28 -11.57 -7.37 4.35
C ARG A 28 -11.42 -7.17 2.85
N PHE A 29 -10.90 -8.16 2.12
CA PHE A 29 -10.84 -8.08 0.66
C PHE A 29 -12.22 -7.92 0.02
N ALA A 30 -13.22 -8.67 0.53
CA ALA A 30 -14.59 -8.60 0.07
C ALA A 30 -15.29 -7.33 0.56
N ASP A 31 -15.21 -7.02 1.87
CA ASP A 31 -15.89 -5.89 2.50
C ASP A 31 -15.41 -4.54 1.96
N ASP A 32 -14.10 -4.36 1.77
CA ASP A 32 -13.48 -3.15 1.24
C ASP A 32 -13.46 -3.13 -0.30
N ARG A 33 -14.06 -4.14 -0.96
CA ARG A 33 -14.14 -4.28 -2.43
C ARG A 33 -12.79 -4.07 -3.12
N LEU A 34 -11.72 -4.64 -2.55
CA LEU A 34 -10.35 -4.40 -3.01
C LEU A 34 -10.12 -4.78 -4.48
N GLY A 35 -10.82 -5.80 -4.99
CA GLY A 35 -10.77 -6.16 -6.41
C GLY A 35 -11.26 -5.04 -7.33
N GLN A 36 -12.35 -4.36 -6.97
CA GLN A 36 -12.86 -3.21 -7.72
C GLN A 36 -11.92 -2.00 -7.62
N THR A 37 -11.38 -1.76 -6.42
CA THR A 37 -10.40 -0.70 -6.19
C THR A 37 -9.11 -0.94 -6.99
N ALA A 38 -8.61 -2.18 -7.03
CA ALA A 38 -7.48 -2.56 -7.87
C ALA A 38 -7.76 -2.36 -9.36
N GLY A 39 -8.99 -2.70 -9.82
CA GLY A 39 -9.41 -2.45 -11.20
C GLY A 39 -9.44 -0.96 -11.56
N ALA A 40 -9.99 -0.13 -10.67
CA ALA A 40 -10.01 1.33 -10.85
C ALA A 40 -8.59 1.92 -10.87
N LEU A 41 -7.72 1.47 -9.96
CA LEU A 41 -6.31 1.86 -9.93
C LEU A 41 -5.57 1.42 -11.19
N THR A 42 -5.83 0.20 -11.67
CA THR A 42 -5.26 -0.32 -12.92
C THR A 42 -5.62 0.56 -14.11
N PHE A 43 -6.90 0.86 -14.26
CA PHE A 43 -7.38 1.72 -15.34
C PHE A 43 -6.76 3.13 -15.26
N THR A 44 -6.79 3.73 -14.08
CA THR A 44 -6.21 5.06 -13.86
C THR A 44 -4.69 5.06 -14.10
N THR A 45 -3.98 3.99 -13.70
CA THR A 45 -2.55 3.83 -13.94
C THR A 45 -2.23 3.75 -15.42
N LEU A 46 -2.99 2.96 -16.20
CA LEU A 46 -2.77 2.85 -17.64
C LEU A 46 -2.96 4.18 -18.36
N ILE A 47 -3.99 4.95 -17.99
CA ILE A 47 -4.21 6.29 -18.56
C ILE A 47 -3.08 7.23 -18.14
N ALA A 48 -2.64 7.15 -16.88
CA ALA A 48 -1.63 8.04 -16.33
C ALA A 48 -0.19 7.64 -16.66
N VAL A 49 0.08 6.45 -17.23
CA VAL A 49 1.45 6.00 -17.57
C VAL A 49 2.17 7.01 -18.47
N VAL A 50 1.54 7.45 -19.54
CA VAL A 50 2.17 8.42 -20.47
C VAL A 50 2.38 9.78 -19.80
N PRO A 51 1.36 10.39 -19.18
CA PRO A 51 1.53 11.59 -18.37
C PRO A 51 2.63 11.48 -17.31
N LEU A 52 2.59 10.40 -16.52
CA LEU A 52 3.55 10.19 -15.44
C LEU A 52 4.98 10.08 -15.95
N LEU A 53 5.21 9.30 -17.01
CA LEU A 53 6.52 9.17 -17.64
C LEU A 53 7.00 10.52 -18.21
N THR A 54 6.13 11.30 -18.81
CA THR A 54 6.47 12.62 -19.35
C THR A 54 6.89 13.58 -18.22
N VAL A 55 6.15 13.62 -17.12
CA VAL A 55 6.50 14.44 -15.95
C VAL A 55 7.79 13.92 -15.32
N ALA A 56 7.94 12.60 -15.15
CA ALA A 56 9.15 11.99 -14.61
C ALA A 56 10.39 12.34 -15.43
N LEU A 57 10.30 12.22 -16.75
CA LEU A 57 11.39 12.59 -17.65
C LEU A 57 11.67 14.10 -17.60
N ALA A 58 10.65 14.94 -17.57
CA ALA A 58 10.83 16.39 -17.43
C ALA A 58 11.55 16.75 -16.11
N VAL A 59 11.22 16.06 -15.01
CA VAL A 59 11.92 16.23 -13.73
C VAL A 59 13.38 15.77 -13.83
N VAL A 60 13.61 14.56 -14.32
CA VAL A 60 14.98 13.99 -14.41
C VAL A 60 15.88 14.81 -15.36
N THR A 61 15.32 15.30 -16.49
CA THR A 61 16.07 16.15 -17.45
C THR A 61 16.45 17.52 -16.91
N ALA A 62 15.74 18.01 -15.89
CA ALA A 62 16.08 19.27 -15.21
C ALA A 62 17.32 19.15 -14.30
N PHE A 63 17.80 17.93 -14.03
CA PHE A 63 18.93 17.68 -13.13
C PHE A 63 20.16 17.18 -13.93
N PRO A 64 21.39 17.52 -13.48
CA PRO A 64 22.65 17.09 -14.16
C PRO A 64 22.84 15.57 -14.25
N ILE A 65 22.07 14.80 -13.49
CA ILE A 65 22.10 13.33 -13.47
C ILE A 65 21.53 12.72 -14.77
N PHE A 66 20.87 13.51 -15.62
CA PHE A 66 20.19 13.02 -16.83
C PHE A 66 21.16 12.44 -17.85
N ASP A 67 22.30 13.06 -18.09
CA ASP A 67 23.29 12.60 -19.07
C ASP A 67 23.87 11.23 -18.65
N GLN A 68 24.10 11.05 -17.36
CA GLN A 68 24.53 9.76 -16.80
C GLN A 68 23.41 8.71 -16.91
N PHE A 69 22.18 9.07 -16.58
CA PHE A 69 21.00 8.22 -16.73
C PHE A 69 20.81 7.75 -18.17
N GLN A 70 20.89 8.66 -19.15
CA GLN A 70 20.74 8.34 -20.55
C GLN A 70 21.84 7.37 -21.03
N THR A 71 23.08 7.62 -20.68
CA THR A 71 24.23 6.76 -21.02
C THR A 71 24.07 5.36 -20.45
N VAL A 72 23.62 5.27 -19.20
CA VAL A 72 23.37 4.02 -18.48
C VAL A 72 22.22 3.24 -19.11
N LEU A 73 21.12 3.90 -19.35
CA LEU A 73 19.94 3.28 -19.97
C LEU A 73 20.24 2.78 -21.38
N GLN A 74 21.00 3.56 -22.17
CA GLN A 74 21.47 3.10 -23.50
C GLN A 74 22.32 1.85 -23.39
N ARG A 75 23.29 1.84 -22.49
CA ARG A 75 24.17 0.69 -22.28
C ARG A 75 23.39 -0.53 -21.77
N TRP A 76 22.50 -0.33 -20.81
CA TRP A 76 21.64 -1.39 -20.27
C TRP A 76 20.70 -1.99 -21.33
N LEU A 77 20.10 -1.17 -22.18
CA LEU A 77 19.24 -1.63 -23.28
C LEU A 77 20.02 -2.40 -24.36
N LEU A 78 21.26 -2.01 -24.63
CA LEU A 78 22.10 -2.69 -25.63
C LEU A 78 22.68 -4.00 -25.08
N GLU A 79 22.92 -4.09 -23.78
CA GLU A 79 23.49 -5.28 -23.12
C GLU A 79 22.40 -6.25 -22.61
N SER A 80 21.15 -5.80 -22.47
CA SER A 80 20.03 -6.67 -22.11
C SER A 80 19.67 -7.60 -23.28
N LEU A 81 19.13 -8.78 -22.95
CA LEU A 81 18.66 -9.79 -23.92
C LEU A 81 17.47 -9.32 -24.79
N ILE A 82 17.18 -8.02 -24.78
CA ILE A 82 16.12 -7.40 -25.56
C ILE A 82 16.62 -7.28 -27.01
N PRO A 83 15.82 -7.69 -28.01
CA PRO A 83 16.18 -7.55 -29.41
C PRO A 83 16.56 -6.09 -29.75
N GLU A 84 17.63 -5.90 -30.53
CA GLU A 84 18.13 -4.57 -30.89
C GLU A 84 17.05 -3.65 -31.50
N SER A 85 16.08 -4.23 -32.21
CA SER A 85 14.95 -3.50 -32.77
C SER A 85 14.09 -2.82 -31.68
N ILE A 86 13.85 -3.52 -30.58
CA ILE A 86 13.08 -3.00 -29.44
C ILE A 86 13.91 -1.97 -28.66
N SER A 87 15.18 -2.25 -28.42
CA SER A 87 16.10 -1.33 -27.72
C SER A 87 16.21 0.01 -28.46
N ARG A 88 16.40 -0.01 -29.81
CA ARG A 88 16.42 1.20 -30.64
C ARG A 88 15.07 1.93 -30.63
N GLN A 89 13.96 1.19 -30.61
CA GLN A 89 12.64 1.77 -30.61
C GLN A 89 12.35 2.47 -29.26
N VAL A 90 12.71 1.85 -28.14
CA VAL A 90 12.60 2.46 -26.79
C VAL A 90 13.46 3.71 -26.68
N LEU A 91 14.71 3.66 -27.12
CA LEU A 91 15.61 4.83 -27.15
C LEU A 91 15.06 5.93 -28.06
N GLY A 92 14.53 5.57 -29.25
CA GLY A 92 13.87 6.50 -30.15
C GLY A 92 12.65 7.17 -29.51
N TYR A 93 11.82 6.43 -28.79
CA TYR A 93 10.71 7.00 -28.02
C TYR A 93 11.19 7.93 -26.91
N LEU A 94 12.19 7.53 -26.13
CA LEU A 94 12.76 8.37 -25.08
C LEU A 94 13.28 9.71 -25.63
N THR A 95 14.03 9.67 -26.71
CA THR A 95 14.57 10.89 -27.36
C THR A 95 13.45 11.75 -27.96
N GLN A 96 12.45 11.12 -28.59
CA GLN A 96 11.26 11.82 -29.08
C GLN A 96 10.43 12.42 -27.94
N PHE A 97 10.26 11.72 -26.83
CA PHE A 97 9.57 12.25 -25.66
C PHE A 97 10.30 13.46 -25.08
N THR A 98 11.62 13.39 -24.93
CA THR A 98 12.42 14.50 -24.41
C THR A 98 12.31 15.75 -25.30
N THR A 99 12.36 15.57 -26.64
CA THR A 99 12.22 16.67 -27.59
C THR A 99 10.77 17.16 -27.76
N LYS A 100 9.78 16.29 -27.67
CA LYS A 100 8.36 16.66 -27.77
C LYS A 100 7.80 17.21 -26.47
N ALA A 101 8.28 16.77 -25.31
CA ALA A 101 7.89 17.33 -24.00
C ALA A 101 8.20 18.83 -23.93
N SER A 102 9.31 19.28 -24.49
CA SER A 102 9.65 20.71 -24.59
C SER A 102 8.74 21.50 -25.57
N ARG A 103 8.05 20.81 -26.50
CA ARG A 103 7.12 21.41 -27.48
C ARG A 103 5.64 21.37 -27.07
N LEU A 104 5.30 20.64 -26.01
CA LEU A 104 3.91 20.45 -25.55
C LEU A 104 3.21 21.75 -25.09
N GLY A 105 3.92 22.84 -24.94
CA GLY A 105 3.37 24.07 -24.42
C GLY A 105 2.81 23.93 -22.99
N SER A 106 2.46 25.06 -22.38
CA SER A 106 1.97 25.10 -20.99
C SER A 106 0.66 24.33 -20.78
N PHE A 107 -0.25 24.36 -21.76
CA PHE A 107 -1.53 23.65 -21.69
C PHE A 107 -1.38 22.13 -21.72
N GLY A 108 -0.54 21.61 -22.63
CA GLY A 108 -0.27 20.18 -22.71
C GLY A 108 0.41 19.65 -21.45
N PHE A 109 1.38 20.39 -20.94
CA PHE A 109 2.05 20.03 -19.67
C PHE A 109 1.09 20.06 -18.47
N ALA A 110 0.23 21.09 -18.39
CA ALA A 110 -0.78 21.16 -17.33
C ALA A 110 -1.76 19.96 -17.37
N ALA A 111 -2.21 19.56 -18.56
CA ALA A 111 -3.10 18.39 -18.71
C ALA A 111 -2.42 17.09 -18.26
N LEU A 112 -1.14 16.90 -18.62
CA LEU A 112 -0.36 15.74 -18.18
C LEU A 112 -0.17 15.74 -16.66
N LEU A 113 0.15 16.89 -16.08
CA LEU A 113 0.31 17.06 -14.65
C LEU A 113 -0.99 16.74 -13.90
N LEU A 114 -2.13 17.26 -14.38
CA LEU A 114 -3.45 16.97 -13.80
C LEU A 114 -3.75 15.46 -13.83
N SER A 115 -3.41 14.78 -14.92
CA SER A 115 -3.60 13.34 -15.04
C SER A 115 -2.73 12.55 -14.04
N ALA A 116 -1.47 12.95 -13.85
CA ALA A 116 -0.58 12.36 -12.85
C ALA A 116 -1.09 12.62 -11.42
N LEU A 117 -1.58 13.83 -11.15
CA LEU A 117 -2.19 14.19 -9.86
C LEU A 117 -3.48 13.41 -9.60
N ALA A 118 -4.29 13.14 -10.63
CA ALA A 118 -5.50 12.31 -10.52
C ALA A 118 -5.17 10.87 -10.09
N LEU A 119 -4.10 10.29 -10.63
CA LEU A 119 -3.60 8.97 -10.19
C LEU A 119 -3.20 9.02 -8.71
N MET A 120 -2.40 10.01 -8.30
CA MET A 120 -1.98 10.18 -6.91
C MET A 120 -3.18 10.33 -5.98
N LEU A 121 -4.20 11.08 -6.38
CA LEU A 121 -5.44 11.24 -5.63
C LEU A 121 -6.20 9.92 -5.48
N THR A 122 -6.23 9.08 -6.52
CA THR A 122 -6.88 7.77 -6.48
C THR A 122 -6.14 6.82 -5.54
N ILE A 123 -4.81 6.82 -5.57
CA ILE A 123 -3.97 6.04 -4.63
C ILE A 123 -4.20 6.51 -3.19
N ASP A 124 -4.16 7.82 -2.94
CA ASP A 124 -4.38 8.42 -1.63
C ASP A 124 -5.76 8.03 -1.06
N ARG A 125 -6.82 8.14 -1.86
CA ARG A 125 -8.17 7.75 -1.44
C ARG A 125 -8.25 6.26 -1.11
N SER A 126 -7.68 5.40 -1.93
CA SER A 126 -7.70 3.95 -1.75
C SER A 126 -6.97 3.53 -0.48
N LEU A 127 -5.80 4.10 -0.22
CA LEU A 127 -5.05 3.79 1.00
C LEU A 127 -5.73 4.39 2.25
N ASN A 128 -6.18 5.63 2.21
CA ASN A 128 -6.90 6.21 3.36
C ASN A 128 -8.20 5.45 3.69
N MET A 129 -8.87 4.83 2.69
CA MET A 129 -10.02 3.94 2.91
C MET A 129 -9.61 2.68 3.69
N ILE A 130 -8.50 2.03 3.32
CA ILE A 130 -7.99 0.83 4.00
C ILE A 130 -7.64 1.12 5.47
N TRP A 131 -7.00 2.27 5.74
CA TRP A 131 -6.71 2.72 7.11
C TRP A 131 -7.89 3.35 7.84
N ARG A 132 -9.08 3.38 7.21
CA ARG A 132 -10.32 3.95 7.78
C ARG A 132 -10.14 5.35 8.33
N VAL A 133 -9.38 6.19 7.60
CA VAL A 133 -9.07 7.55 7.98
C VAL A 133 -10.33 8.41 7.92
N ARG A 134 -10.77 8.92 9.08
CA ARG A 134 -11.98 9.76 9.19
C ARG A 134 -11.78 11.19 8.67
N GLN A 135 -10.59 11.75 8.89
CA GLN A 135 -10.28 13.13 8.47
C GLN A 135 -9.22 13.13 7.38
N GLN A 136 -9.59 13.75 6.27
CA GLN A 136 -8.69 13.89 5.13
C GLN A 136 -7.71 15.05 5.38
N ARG A 137 -6.48 14.93 4.87
CA ARG A 137 -5.51 16.03 4.92
C ARG A 137 -6.07 17.28 4.21
N PRO A 138 -5.73 18.50 4.71
CA PRO A 138 -5.98 19.74 3.99
C PRO A 138 -5.35 19.71 2.60
N TRP A 139 -6.01 20.33 1.64
CA TRP A 139 -5.58 20.32 0.22
C TRP A 139 -4.13 20.75 0.02
N GLY A 140 -3.63 21.75 0.77
CA GLY A 140 -2.24 22.19 0.68
C GLY A 140 -1.23 21.10 1.01
N GLN A 141 -1.45 20.34 2.08
CA GLN A 141 -0.57 19.23 2.48
C GLN A 141 -0.65 18.06 1.50
N ARG A 142 -1.82 17.79 0.91
CA ARG A 142 -1.98 16.78 -0.14
C ARG A 142 -1.18 17.14 -1.38
N LEU A 143 -1.34 18.37 -1.85
CA LEU A 143 -0.63 18.86 -3.03
C LEU A 143 0.89 18.78 -2.82
N MET A 144 1.37 19.17 -1.65
CA MET A 144 2.80 19.06 -1.30
C MET A 144 3.31 17.62 -1.32
N LEU A 145 2.51 16.67 -0.78
CA LEU A 145 2.86 15.24 -0.82
C LEU A 145 2.91 14.70 -2.25
N TYR A 146 1.93 15.07 -3.09
CA TYR A 146 1.87 14.63 -4.48
C TYR A 146 3.02 15.22 -5.30
N TRP A 147 3.34 16.51 -5.10
CA TRP A 147 4.52 17.12 -5.68
C TRP A 147 5.81 16.41 -5.26
N ALA A 148 5.96 16.13 -3.97
CA ALA A 148 7.12 15.39 -3.48
C ALA A 148 7.20 14.00 -4.12
N ALA A 149 6.10 13.27 -4.23
CA ALA A 149 6.09 11.95 -4.86
C ALA A 149 6.44 12.02 -6.36
N LEU A 150 5.88 13.00 -7.09
CA LEU A 150 6.11 13.18 -8.53
C LEU A 150 7.53 13.69 -8.86
N THR A 151 8.19 14.38 -7.93
CA THR A 151 9.55 14.89 -8.13
C THR A 151 10.60 13.96 -7.55
N LEU A 152 10.49 13.59 -6.28
CA LEU A 152 11.47 12.74 -5.60
C LEU A 152 11.41 11.28 -6.09
N GLY A 153 10.21 10.78 -6.44
CA GLY A 153 10.05 9.42 -6.96
C GLY A 153 10.93 9.15 -8.17
N PRO A 154 10.74 9.87 -9.28
CA PRO A 154 11.59 9.73 -10.47
C PRO A 154 13.08 9.97 -10.22
N LEU A 155 13.43 10.95 -9.36
CA LEU A 155 14.83 11.21 -9.02
C LEU A 155 15.47 10.05 -8.26
N LEU A 156 14.76 9.43 -7.33
CA LEU A 156 15.24 8.25 -6.61
C LEU A 156 15.41 7.05 -7.56
N VAL A 157 14.48 6.85 -8.48
CA VAL A 157 14.60 5.81 -9.51
C VAL A 157 15.80 6.09 -10.41
N ALA A 158 15.98 7.32 -10.91
CA ALA A 158 17.11 7.70 -11.72
C ALA A 158 18.45 7.53 -10.97
N ALA A 159 18.53 7.98 -9.72
CA ALA A 159 19.70 7.82 -8.87
C ALA A 159 20.04 6.34 -8.62
N SER A 160 19.02 5.49 -8.42
CA SER A 160 19.22 4.05 -8.25
C SER A 160 19.78 3.38 -9.50
N LEU A 161 19.26 3.74 -10.68
CA LEU A 161 19.75 3.24 -11.96
C LEU A 161 21.19 3.69 -12.23
N VAL A 162 21.53 4.94 -11.91
CA VAL A 162 22.91 5.44 -12.01
C VAL A 162 23.84 4.68 -11.06
N THR A 163 23.40 4.44 -9.82
CA THR A 163 24.19 3.67 -8.83
C THR A 163 24.40 2.24 -9.32
N MET A 164 23.35 1.61 -9.83
CA MET A 164 23.41 0.27 -10.39
C MET A 164 24.44 0.19 -11.54
N ALA A 165 24.42 1.16 -12.43
CA ALA A 165 25.38 1.25 -13.54
C ALA A 165 26.81 1.47 -13.07
N TRP A 166 26.99 2.31 -12.07
CA TRP A 166 28.30 2.56 -11.48
C TRP A 166 28.89 1.26 -10.90
N VAL A 167 28.08 0.48 -10.18
CA VAL A 167 28.47 -0.83 -9.65
C VAL A 167 28.84 -1.80 -10.79
N ILE A 168 28.06 -1.82 -11.89
CA ILE A 168 28.35 -2.65 -13.07
C ILE A 168 29.66 -2.23 -13.72
N THR A 169 29.89 -0.95 -13.92
CA THR A 169 31.11 -0.42 -14.54
C THR A 169 32.34 -0.72 -13.69
N TRP A 170 32.24 -0.59 -12.37
CA TRP A 170 33.32 -0.88 -11.41
C TRP A 170 33.66 -2.37 -11.33
N SER A 171 32.70 -3.26 -11.60
CA SER A 171 32.86 -4.71 -11.54
C SER A 171 33.35 -5.35 -12.85
N GLY A 172 33.82 -4.56 -13.83
CA GLY A 172 34.42 -5.09 -15.07
C GLY A 172 33.57 -4.92 -16.34
N GLY A 173 32.54 -4.07 -16.29
CA GLY A 173 31.93 -3.45 -17.48
C GLY A 173 30.91 -4.23 -18.28
N SER A 174 30.62 -5.51 -17.97
CA SER A 174 29.65 -6.30 -18.75
C SER A 174 28.66 -7.05 -17.86
N LEU A 175 27.36 -6.86 -18.08
CA LEU A 175 26.29 -7.61 -17.41
C LEU A 175 26.40 -9.13 -17.63
N ARG A 176 27.03 -9.53 -18.71
CA ARG A 176 27.18 -10.94 -19.14
C ARG A 176 28.26 -11.70 -18.38
N TYR A 177 29.28 -11.00 -17.87
CA TYR A 177 30.45 -11.59 -17.20
C TYR A 177 30.53 -11.25 -15.71
N GLN A 178 29.43 -10.80 -15.10
CA GLN A 178 29.43 -10.49 -13.67
C GLN A 178 29.56 -11.77 -12.85
N GLY A 179 30.48 -11.75 -11.91
CA GLY A 179 30.59 -12.80 -10.90
C GLY A 179 29.29 -12.93 -10.08
N PRO A 180 29.02 -14.12 -9.52
CA PRO A 180 27.79 -14.38 -8.78
C PRO A 180 27.54 -13.39 -7.64
N GLY A 181 28.59 -12.84 -7.04
CA GLY A 181 28.49 -11.83 -5.99
C GLY A 181 27.89 -10.50 -6.44
N VAL A 182 28.26 -10.02 -7.63
CA VAL A 182 27.75 -8.74 -8.17
C VAL A 182 26.27 -8.88 -8.54
N LYS A 183 25.87 -10.00 -9.16
CA LYS A 183 24.46 -10.29 -9.47
C LYS A 183 23.62 -10.32 -8.19
N LEU A 184 24.13 -10.99 -7.16
CA LEU A 184 23.44 -11.03 -5.86
C LEU A 184 23.29 -9.63 -5.26
N ALA A 185 24.33 -8.81 -5.29
CA ALA A 185 24.30 -7.44 -4.78
C ALA A 185 23.27 -6.58 -5.51
N LEU A 186 23.18 -6.69 -6.83
CA LEU A 186 22.21 -5.97 -7.66
C LEU A 186 20.77 -6.41 -7.36
N ASN A 187 20.53 -7.71 -7.24
CA ASN A 187 19.20 -8.24 -6.88
C ASN A 187 18.76 -7.78 -5.48
N ILE A 188 19.71 -7.77 -4.52
CA ILE A 188 19.43 -7.24 -3.18
C ILE A 188 19.10 -5.75 -3.25
N LEU A 189 19.86 -4.97 -4.02
CA LEU A 189 19.60 -3.54 -4.19
C LEU A 189 18.21 -3.29 -4.82
N GLU A 190 17.86 -4.02 -5.89
CA GLU A 190 16.54 -3.94 -6.54
C GLU A 190 15.42 -4.25 -5.53
N PHE A 191 15.56 -5.33 -4.77
CA PHE A 191 14.60 -5.70 -3.74
C PHE A 191 14.49 -4.65 -2.62
N MET A 192 15.60 -4.08 -2.17
CA MET A 192 15.63 -3.02 -1.15
C MET A 192 14.92 -1.75 -1.62
N LEU A 193 15.11 -1.38 -2.88
CA LEU A 193 14.41 -0.24 -3.49
C LEU A 193 12.91 -0.47 -3.60
N LEU A 194 12.49 -1.67 -4.01
CA LEU A 194 11.08 -2.06 -4.06
C LEU A 194 10.46 -2.02 -2.65
N TRP A 195 11.10 -2.66 -1.69
CA TRP A 195 10.67 -2.68 -0.29
C TRP A 195 10.62 -1.28 0.32
N GLY A 196 11.65 -0.46 0.08
CA GLY A 196 11.70 0.93 0.51
C GLY A 196 10.58 1.78 -0.11
N GLY A 197 10.31 1.61 -1.39
CA GLY A 197 9.23 2.29 -2.11
C GLY A 197 7.85 1.94 -1.55
N ILE A 198 7.58 0.64 -1.31
CA ILE A 198 6.33 0.18 -0.70
C ILE A 198 6.21 0.69 0.75
N SER A 199 7.32 0.67 1.51
CA SER A 199 7.35 1.21 2.88
C SER A 199 7.04 2.70 2.89
N ALA A 200 7.60 3.46 1.97
CA ALA A 200 7.32 4.88 1.81
C ALA A 200 5.84 5.13 1.44
N LEU A 201 5.30 4.33 0.52
CA LEU A 201 3.89 4.39 0.14
C LEU A 201 2.97 4.20 1.35
N TYR A 202 3.18 3.17 2.15
CA TYR A 202 2.36 2.85 3.32
C TYR A 202 2.58 3.81 4.50
N ARG A 203 3.73 4.48 4.56
CA ARG A 203 4.06 5.42 5.64
C ARG A 203 3.55 6.82 5.40
N PHE A 204 3.72 7.31 4.16
CA PHE A 204 3.52 8.73 3.86
C PHE A 204 2.16 9.04 3.25
N VAL A 205 1.57 8.09 2.50
CA VAL A 205 0.29 8.35 1.83
C VAL A 205 -0.89 8.34 2.82
N PRO A 206 -1.08 7.35 3.71
CA PRO A 206 -2.18 7.37 4.66
C PRO A 206 -2.07 8.53 5.65
N ASN A 207 -3.20 9.18 5.96
CA ASN A 207 -3.26 10.25 6.96
C ASN A 207 -3.44 9.71 8.39
N THR A 208 -2.58 8.76 8.75
CA THR A 208 -2.56 8.15 10.08
C THR A 208 -1.15 7.74 10.47
N PRO A 209 -0.79 7.77 11.77
CA PRO A 209 0.51 7.29 12.21
C PRO A 209 0.59 5.77 12.08
N VAL A 210 1.37 5.27 11.14
CA VAL A 210 1.63 3.83 10.98
C VAL A 210 2.85 3.44 11.81
N ALA A 211 2.73 2.41 12.65
CA ALA A 211 3.85 1.93 13.47
C ALA A 211 4.94 1.28 12.59
N TRP A 212 6.22 1.54 12.93
CA TRP A 212 7.36 1.10 12.09
C TRP A 212 7.49 -0.42 11.96
N ARG A 213 7.23 -1.19 13.04
CA ARG A 213 7.36 -2.66 13.02
C ARG A 213 6.40 -3.33 12.03
N PRO A 214 5.06 -3.13 12.13
CA PRO A 214 4.13 -3.70 11.15
C PRO A 214 4.34 -3.14 9.74
N LEU A 215 4.73 -1.87 9.62
CA LEU A 215 5.07 -1.25 8.33
C LEU A 215 6.19 -2.02 7.62
N LEU A 216 7.35 -2.19 8.28
CA LEU A 216 8.51 -2.83 7.67
C LEU A 216 8.26 -4.32 7.35
N LEU A 217 7.60 -5.04 8.25
CA LEU A 217 7.26 -6.45 8.02
C LEU A 217 6.23 -6.61 6.92
N GLY A 218 5.13 -5.85 6.94
CA GLY A 218 4.08 -5.97 5.94
C GLY A 218 4.55 -5.51 4.54
N SER A 219 5.32 -4.43 4.45
CA SER A 219 5.90 -4.00 3.18
C SER A 219 6.95 -4.97 2.64
N PHE A 220 7.73 -5.63 3.51
CA PHE A 220 8.65 -6.71 3.13
C PHE A 220 7.89 -7.88 2.50
N PHE A 221 6.83 -8.35 3.16
CA PHE A 221 5.98 -9.40 2.60
C PHE A 221 5.36 -8.99 1.26
N THR A 222 4.88 -7.77 1.15
CA THR A 222 4.33 -7.23 -0.10
C THR A 222 5.37 -7.24 -1.22
N ALA A 223 6.59 -6.78 -0.94
CA ALA A 223 7.70 -6.81 -1.90
C ALA A 223 8.06 -8.24 -2.33
N LEU A 224 8.09 -9.17 -1.38
CA LEU A 224 8.38 -10.58 -1.65
C LEU A 224 7.30 -11.22 -2.53
N VAL A 225 6.02 -10.95 -2.26
CA VAL A 225 4.91 -11.45 -3.06
C VAL A 225 4.93 -10.83 -4.47
N LEU A 226 5.25 -9.55 -4.61
CA LEU A 226 5.42 -8.89 -5.92
C LEU A 226 6.55 -9.52 -6.74
N GLU A 227 7.69 -9.77 -6.12
CA GLU A 227 8.83 -10.41 -6.80
C GLU A 227 8.51 -11.85 -7.23
N THR A 228 7.79 -12.57 -6.37
CA THR A 228 7.29 -13.92 -6.69
C THR A 228 6.27 -13.87 -7.83
N ALA A 229 5.33 -12.92 -7.81
CA ALA A 229 4.35 -12.73 -8.86
C ALA A 229 5.00 -12.35 -10.20
N ARG A 230 6.03 -11.49 -10.18
CA ARG A 230 6.84 -11.14 -11.35
C ARG A 230 7.51 -12.38 -11.95
N SER A 231 8.16 -13.18 -11.13
CA SER A 231 8.82 -14.41 -11.56
C SER A 231 7.81 -15.45 -12.08
N GLY A 232 6.67 -15.57 -11.42
CA GLY A 232 5.56 -16.45 -11.83
C GLY A 232 4.97 -16.05 -13.17
N LEU A 233 4.75 -14.75 -13.40
CA LEU A 233 4.27 -14.26 -14.69
C LEU A 233 5.30 -14.49 -15.80
N ALA A 234 6.58 -14.23 -15.54
CA ALA A 234 7.65 -14.49 -16.49
C ALA A 234 7.73 -15.98 -16.88
N PHE A 235 7.62 -16.88 -15.90
CA PHE A 235 7.55 -18.32 -16.12
C PHE A 235 6.30 -18.73 -16.94
N TYR A 236 5.14 -18.17 -16.60
CA TYR A 236 3.89 -18.42 -17.34
C TYR A 236 4.02 -18.03 -18.82
N LEU A 237 4.53 -16.82 -19.10
CA LEU A 237 4.72 -16.33 -20.45
C LEU A 237 5.75 -17.15 -21.23
N ALA A 238 6.83 -17.60 -20.59
CA ALA A 238 7.82 -18.48 -21.21
C ALA A 238 7.28 -19.87 -21.51
N SER A 239 6.33 -20.37 -20.71
CA SER A 239 5.73 -21.71 -20.84
C SER A 239 4.61 -21.77 -21.87
N MET A 240 4.03 -20.64 -22.29
CA MET A 240 2.91 -20.55 -23.23
C MET A 240 3.25 -19.75 -24.50
N PRO A 241 4.09 -20.25 -25.39
CA PRO A 241 4.45 -19.55 -26.64
C PRO A 241 3.24 -19.34 -27.57
N THR A 242 2.17 -20.12 -27.43
CA THR A 242 0.95 -20.00 -28.22
C THR A 242 0.23 -18.67 -28.03
N PHE A 243 0.36 -18.02 -26.86
CA PHE A 243 -0.25 -16.72 -26.60
C PHE A 243 0.37 -15.63 -27.51
N SER A 244 1.68 -15.66 -27.68
CA SER A 244 2.39 -14.73 -28.58
C SER A 244 2.15 -15.06 -30.06
N LEU A 245 1.93 -16.33 -30.41
CA LEU A 245 1.66 -16.76 -31.78
C LEU A 245 0.26 -16.35 -32.25
N ILE A 246 -0.76 -16.39 -31.38
CA ILE A 246 -2.15 -16.05 -31.73
C ILE A 246 -2.37 -14.55 -31.71
N TYR A 247 -1.90 -13.87 -30.67
CA TYR A 247 -2.16 -12.46 -30.42
C TYR A 247 -1.02 -11.54 -30.93
N GLY A 248 0.17 -12.08 -31.25
CA GLY A 248 1.32 -11.28 -31.70
C GLY A 248 1.61 -10.09 -30.76
N THR A 249 1.81 -8.92 -31.35
CA THR A 249 2.01 -7.67 -30.61
C THR A 249 0.80 -7.21 -29.79
N PHE A 250 -0.41 -7.66 -30.11
CA PHE A 250 -1.62 -7.34 -29.33
C PHE A 250 -1.65 -8.02 -27.95
N ALA A 251 -0.88 -9.10 -27.74
CA ALA A 251 -0.75 -9.75 -26.43
C ALA A 251 -0.21 -8.83 -25.33
N THR A 252 0.59 -7.84 -25.72
CA THR A 252 1.28 -6.93 -24.78
C THR A 252 0.29 -6.17 -23.87
N VAL A 253 -0.82 -5.69 -24.45
CA VAL A 253 -1.79 -4.87 -23.70
C VAL A 253 -2.52 -5.69 -22.64
N PRO A 254 -3.12 -6.87 -22.93
CA PRO A 254 -3.72 -7.71 -21.92
C PRO A 254 -2.74 -8.18 -20.84
N ILE A 255 -1.50 -8.53 -21.23
CA ILE A 255 -0.46 -8.95 -20.28
C ILE A 255 -0.11 -7.82 -19.32
N LEU A 256 0.09 -6.61 -19.85
CA LEU A 256 0.35 -5.42 -19.04
C LEU A 256 -0.81 -5.12 -18.09
N LEU A 257 -2.05 -5.27 -18.57
CA LEU A 257 -3.25 -5.03 -17.79
C LEU A 257 -3.35 -6.00 -16.61
N VAL A 258 -3.15 -7.30 -16.86
CA VAL A 258 -3.12 -8.35 -15.83
C VAL A 258 -1.99 -8.08 -14.82
N TRP A 259 -0.81 -7.69 -15.32
CA TRP A 259 0.32 -7.39 -14.44
C TRP A 259 0.05 -6.20 -13.52
N VAL A 260 -0.43 -5.08 -14.06
CA VAL A 260 -0.76 -3.89 -13.27
C VAL A 260 -1.87 -4.18 -12.27
N TYR A 261 -2.90 -4.94 -12.69
CA TYR A 261 -3.97 -5.37 -11.79
C TYR A 261 -3.46 -6.22 -10.63
N THR A 262 -2.63 -7.23 -10.93
CA THR A 262 -2.02 -8.11 -9.92
C THR A 262 -1.15 -7.29 -8.97
N THR A 263 -0.37 -6.35 -9.48
CA THR A 263 0.45 -5.45 -8.67
C THR A 263 -0.42 -4.65 -7.67
N TRP A 264 -1.51 -4.06 -8.13
CA TRP A 264 -2.41 -3.31 -7.24
C TRP A 264 -3.11 -4.21 -6.23
N VAL A 265 -3.57 -5.40 -6.63
CA VAL A 265 -4.15 -6.37 -5.70
C VAL A 265 -3.16 -6.71 -4.58
N VAL A 266 -1.91 -7.01 -4.92
CA VAL A 266 -0.87 -7.35 -3.94
C VAL A 266 -0.54 -6.16 -3.03
N VAL A 267 -0.41 -4.96 -3.59
CA VAL A 267 -0.16 -3.73 -2.82
C VAL A 267 -1.32 -3.42 -1.87
N LEU A 268 -2.58 -3.53 -2.32
CA LEU A 268 -3.73 -3.28 -1.45
C LEU A 268 -3.86 -4.34 -0.35
N LEU A 269 -3.61 -5.63 -0.66
CA LEU A 269 -3.59 -6.70 0.34
C LEU A 269 -2.49 -6.48 1.38
N GLY A 270 -1.30 -6.06 0.94
CA GLY A 270 -0.22 -5.68 1.83
C GLY A 270 -0.57 -4.50 2.73
N ALA A 271 -1.25 -3.50 2.19
CA ALA A 271 -1.77 -2.36 2.94
C ALA A 271 -2.77 -2.81 4.02
N VAL A 272 -3.70 -3.72 3.68
CA VAL A 272 -4.64 -4.31 4.65
C VAL A 272 -3.90 -5.08 5.73
N LEU A 273 -2.88 -5.86 5.38
CA LEU A 273 -2.06 -6.60 6.34
C LEU A 273 -1.40 -5.64 7.36
N VAL A 274 -0.79 -4.54 6.88
CA VAL A 274 -0.16 -3.52 7.74
C VAL A 274 -1.21 -2.82 8.60
N ALA A 275 -2.35 -2.44 8.04
CA ALA A 275 -3.43 -1.75 8.73
C ALA A 275 -4.09 -2.63 9.80
N SER A 276 -4.20 -3.95 9.56
CA SER A 276 -4.80 -4.91 10.49
C SER A 276 -3.84 -5.43 11.53
N TRP A 277 -2.56 -5.12 11.45
CA TRP A 277 -1.54 -5.68 12.34
C TRP A 277 -1.82 -5.44 13.83
N PRO A 278 -2.27 -4.24 14.27
CA PRO A 278 -2.60 -4.01 15.67
C PRO A 278 -3.72 -4.94 16.17
N ASP A 279 -4.75 -5.16 15.33
CA ASP A 279 -5.90 -6.02 15.66
C ASP A 279 -5.44 -7.48 15.77
N LEU A 280 -4.66 -7.96 14.78
CA LEU A 280 -4.07 -9.30 14.77
C LEU A 280 -3.12 -9.53 15.95
N ALA A 281 -2.35 -8.52 16.33
CA ALA A 281 -1.46 -8.61 17.49
C ALA A 281 -2.23 -8.64 18.82
N HIS A 282 -3.36 -7.95 18.88
CA HIS A 282 -4.25 -7.97 20.06
C HIS A 282 -4.93 -9.33 20.20
N ASP A 283 -5.42 -9.92 19.11
CA ASP A 283 -6.02 -11.25 19.08
C ASP A 283 -5.05 -12.37 19.51
N LEU A 284 -3.73 -12.15 19.32
CA LEU A 284 -2.68 -13.06 19.80
C LEU A 284 -2.48 -13.01 21.30
N LEU A 285 -2.87 -11.90 21.95
CA LEU A 285 -2.69 -11.68 23.39
C LEU A 285 -3.96 -12.06 24.19
N VAL A 286 -5.11 -12.18 23.52
CA VAL A 286 -6.38 -12.56 24.13
C VAL A 286 -6.70 -14.02 23.79
N PRO A 287 -6.73 -14.95 24.76
CA PRO A 287 -7.12 -16.34 24.50
C PRO A 287 -8.55 -16.44 23.96
N ASP A 288 -8.75 -17.38 23.04
CA ASP A 288 -10.03 -17.71 22.41
C ASP A 288 -11.20 -17.77 23.42
N LYS A 289 -12.11 -16.82 23.34
CA LYS A 289 -13.45 -17.00 23.86
C LYS A 289 -14.40 -17.28 22.69
N PRO A 290 -15.29 -18.27 22.82
CA PRO A 290 -16.15 -18.70 21.71
C PRO A 290 -17.10 -17.59 21.26
N ALA A 291 -17.18 -17.42 19.94
CA ALA A 291 -17.88 -16.32 19.26
C ALA A 291 -19.43 -16.33 19.37
N THR A 292 -20.02 -17.30 20.05
CA THR A 292 -21.48 -17.43 20.18
C THR A 292 -21.96 -16.71 21.46
N GLY A 293 -22.59 -15.55 21.30
CA GLY A 293 -23.11 -14.75 22.41
C GLY A 293 -22.27 -13.53 22.82
N GLN A 294 -21.08 -13.34 22.24
CA GLN A 294 -20.14 -12.30 22.61
C GLN A 294 -20.70 -10.88 22.36
N GLY A 295 -21.41 -10.67 21.26
CA GLY A 295 -22.06 -9.39 20.97
C GLY A 295 -23.13 -9.00 22.00
N VAL A 296 -23.91 -9.96 22.47
CA VAL A 296 -24.95 -9.72 23.46
C VAL A 296 -24.34 -9.47 24.83
N SER A 297 -23.34 -10.28 25.22
CA SER A 297 -22.66 -10.09 26.52
C SER A 297 -21.88 -8.78 26.56
N LEU A 298 -21.29 -8.37 25.44
CA LEU A 298 -20.59 -7.10 25.30
C LEU A 298 -21.58 -5.92 25.32
N GLY A 299 -22.74 -6.05 24.67
CA GLY A 299 -23.82 -5.08 24.72
C GLY A 299 -24.36 -4.87 26.15
N LEU A 300 -24.62 -5.97 26.86
CA LEU A 300 -25.01 -5.92 28.25
C LEU A 300 -23.93 -5.32 29.17
N GLY A 301 -22.65 -5.64 28.88
CA GLY A 301 -21.51 -5.05 29.59
C GLY A 301 -21.43 -3.54 29.38
N CYS A 302 -21.54 -3.07 28.13
CA CYS A 302 -21.58 -1.64 27.81
C CYS A 302 -22.74 -0.92 28.51
N MET A 303 -23.94 -1.49 28.45
CA MET A 303 -25.11 -0.89 29.10
C MET A 303 -24.96 -0.81 30.62
N ARG A 304 -24.41 -1.86 31.27
CA ARG A 304 -24.13 -1.84 32.74
C ARG A 304 -23.12 -0.74 33.11
N LEU A 305 -22.05 -0.59 32.37
CA LEU A 305 -21.05 0.46 32.62
C LEU A 305 -21.62 1.86 32.38
N LEU A 306 -22.44 2.04 31.35
CA LEU A 306 -23.13 3.31 31.09
C LEU A 306 -24.15 3.62 32.17
N GLN A 307 -24.85 2.62 32.72
CA GLN A 307 -25.76 2.79 33.86
C GLN A 307 -25.00 3.19 35.15
N GLN A 308 -23.85 2.57 35.40
CA GLN A 308 -22.97 2.95 36.51
C GLN A 308 -22.45 4.39 36.36
N ALA A 309 -22.04 4.77 35.16
CA ALA A 309 -21.62 6.13 34.86
C ALA A 309 -22.76 7.15 35.07
N ARG A 310 -23.99 6.79 34.67
CA ARG A 310 -25.19 7.61 34.93
C ARG A 310 -25.46 7.76 36.42
N ALA A 311 -25.37 6.69 37.21
CA ALA A 311 -25.55 6.73 38.67
C ALA A 311 -24.48 7.56 39.37
N GLN A 312 -23.28 7.65 38.83
CA GLN A 312 -22.18 8.46 39.37
C GLN A 312 -22.18 9.91 38.84
N SER A 313 -23.24 10.34 38.15
CA SER A 313 -23.35 11.66 37.50
C SER A 313 -22.21 11.96 36.56
N ALA A 314 -21.51 10.94 36.03
CA ALA A 314 -20.53 11.08 35.01
C ALA A 314 -21.23 11.33 33.66
N GLY A 315 -20.82 12.35 32.91
CA GLY A 315 -21.44 12.76 31.64
C GLY A 315 -21.26 11.79 30.48
N GLY A 316 -21.39 10.47 30.73
CA GLY A 316 -21.18 9.42 29.72
C GLY A 316 -19.75 8.87 29.66
N MET A 317 -19.52 7.84 28.82
CA MET A 317 -18.21 7.19 28.66
C MET A 317 -17.78 7.16 27.20
N ALA A 318 -16.47 7.32 26.95
CA ALA A 318 -15.91 7.15 25.62
C ALA A 318 -15.81 5.65 25.25
N ALA A 319 -15.90 5.32 23.95
CA ALA A 319 -15.77 3.94 23.46
C ALA A 319 -14.47 3.26 23.91
N ALA A 320 -13.35 4.00 23.90
CA ALA A 320 -12.06 3.50 24.34
C ALA A 320 -12.05 3.10 25.84
N SER A 321 -12.72 3.89 26.70
CA SER A 321 -12.83 3.58 28.14
C SER A 321 -13.71 2.37 28.40
N LEU A 322 -14.79 2.20 27.62
CA LEU A 322 -15.65 1.01 27.68
C LEU A 322 -14.87 -0.24 27.25
N ALA A 323 -14.12 -0.15 26.15
CA ALA A 323 -13.30 -1.24 25.66
C ALA A 323 -12.23 -1.66 26.67
N GLN A 324 -11.57 -0.70 27.31
CA GLN A 324 -10.57 -0.97 28.35
C GLN A 324 -11.17 -1.66 29.58
N GLN A 325 -12.32 -1.19 30.07
CA GLN A 325 -12.95 -1.78 31.25
C GLN A 325 -13.56 -3.15 31.00
N LEU A 326 -14.06 -3.40 29.77
CA LEU A 326 -14.60 -4.70 29.39
C LEU A 326 -13.51 -5.67 28.90
N ASN A 327 -12.26 -5.20 28.82
CA ASN A 327 -11.14 -5.94 28.23
C ASN A 327 -11.51 -6.53 26.85
N ALA A 328 -12.17 -5.70 26.04
CA ALA A 328 -12.73 -6.06 24.73
C ALA A 328 -12.09 -5.25 23.62
N ASP A 329 -12.19 -5.76 22.38
CA ASP A 329 -11.71 -5.06 21.20
C ASP A 329 -12.49 -3.73 21.03
N PRO A 330 -11.80 -2.58 20.92
CA PRO A 330 -12.43 -1.29 20.66
C PRO A 330 -13.35 -1.29 19.44
N MET A 331 -13.02 -2.05 18.40
CA MET A 331 -13.83 -2.18 17.18
C MET A 331 -15.13 -2.97 17.41
N GLU A 332 -15.07 -4.01 18.23
CA GLU A 332 -16.28 -4.75 18.59
C GLU A 332 -17.18 -3.91 19.48
N VAL A 333 -16.60 -3.17 20.42
CA VAL A 333 -17.34 -2.21 21.25
C VAL A 333 -17.98 -1.12 20.40
N GLU A 334 -17.26 -0.53 19.42
CA GLU A 334 -17.85 0.46 18.49
C GLU A 334 -18.99 -0.14 17.64
N LYS A 335 -18.85 -1.38 17.17
CA LYS A 335 -19.93 -2.09 16.45
C LYS A 335 -21.17 -2.26 17.32
N VAL A 336 -20.97 -2.72 18.54
CA VAL A 336 -22.07 -2.94 19.51
C VAL A 336 -22.71 -1.62 19.90
N LEU A 337 -21.92 -0.57 20.16
CA LEU A 337 -22.44 0.78 20.41
C LEU A 337 -23.23 1.32 19.20
N GLY A 338 -22.78 1.07 17.97
CA GLY A 338 -23.53 1.44 16.77
C GLY A 338 -24.89 0.72 16.69
N LEU A 339 -24.96 -0.55 17.03
CA LEU A 339 -26.23 -1.29 17.10
C LEU A 339 -27.15 -0.77 18.22
N LEU A 340 -26.61 -0.52 19.41
CA LEU A 340 -27.36 0.03 20.53
C LEU A 340 -27.90 1.45 20.21
N GLN A 341 -27.15 2.23 19.44
CA GLN A 341 -27.59 3.55 18.97
C GLN A 341 -28.71 3.43 17.92
N GLN A 342 -28.65 2.46 17.01
CA GLN A 342 -29.74 2.20 16.05
C GLN A 342 -31.04 1.74 16.73
N LEU A 343 -30.94 1.14 17.91
CA LEU A 343 -32.07 0.74 18.75
C LEU A 343 -32.56 1.89 19.64
N ASP A 344 -31.98 3.08 19.57
CA ASP A 344 -32.26 4.23 20.44
C ASP A 344 -32.04 3.96 21.95
N TRP A 345 -31.19 2.95 22.26
CA TRP A 345 -30.90 2.60 23.65
C TRP A 345 -29.81 3.46 24.25
N ILE A 346 -28.93 4.00 23.42
CA ILE A 346 -27.86 4.92 23.80
C ILE A 346 -27.82 6.16 22.91
N GLY A 347 -27.46 7.30 23.52
CA GLY A 347 -27.22 8.57 22.83
C GLY A 347 -25.72 8.88 22.72
N VAL A 348 -25.35 9.72 21.78
CA VAL A 348 -23.98 10.19 21.57
C VAL A 348 -23.89 11.67 21.89
N LEU A 349 -22.98 12.02 22.79
CA LEU A 349 -22.58 13.39 23.08
C LEU A 349 -21.31 13.70 22.25
N ASN A 350 -21.44 14.61 21.30
CA ASN A 350 -20.31 15.04 20.46
C ASN A 350 -19.46 16.05 21.23
N GLU A 351 -18.40 15.56 21.89
CA GLU A 351 -17.39 16.41 22.50
C GLU A 351 -16.17 16.59 21.59
N PRO A 352 -15.41 17.71 21.72
CA PRO A 352 -14.26 18.00 20.84
C PRO A 352 -13.13 16.98 20.86
N GLN A 353 -12.97 16.23 21.94
CA GLN A 353 -11.87 15.28 22.11
C GLN A 353 -12.24 13.85 21.70
N ALA A 354 -13.43 13.36 22.07
CA ALA A 354 -13.95 12.06 21.67
C ALA A 354 -15.46 12.00 21.94
N PRO A 355 -16.25 11.31 21.10
CA PRO A 355 -17.68 11.11 21.36
C PRO A 355 -17.87 10.30 22.64
N ARG A 356 -18.78 10.75 23.50
CA ARG A 356 -19.21 10.01 24.69
C ARG A 356 -20.58 9.41 24.50
N TYR A 357 -20.78 8.22 25.02
CA TYR A 357 -22.01 7.49 24.93
C TYR A 357 -22.75 7.57 26.29
N VAL A 358 -24.08 7.77 26.25
CA VAL A 358 -24.95 7.84 27.42
C VAL A 358 -26.11 6.88 27.24
N LEU A 359 -26.56 6.26 28.35
CA LEU A 359 -27.70 5.37 28.32
C LEU A 359 -29.01 6.20 28.33
N LEU A 360 -29.89 5.94 27.36
CA LEU A 360 -31.19 6.62 27.21
C LEU A 360 -32.34 5.86 27.86
N ILE A 361 -32.23 4.54 27.91
CA ILE A 361 -33.26 3.64 28.54
C ILE A 361 -32.93 3.33 29.96
N ASP A 362 -33.94 2.89 30.73
CA ASP A 362 -33.75 2.32 32.03
C ASP A 362 -33.68 0.77 31.94
N LEU A 363 -32.57 0.20 32.42
CA LEU A 363 -32.39 -1.26 32.37
C LEU A 363 -33.41 -2.02 33.23
N ALA A 364 -34.05 -1.34 34.19
CA ALA A 364 -35.09 -1.92 35.00
C ALA A 364 -36.41 -2.19 34.24
N GLU A 365 -36.61 -1.54 33.09
CA GLU A 365 -37.76 -1.76 32.20
C GLU A 365 -37.56 -2.89 31.18
N LEU A 366 -36.35 -3.42 31.08
CA LEU A 366 -35.99 -4.47 30.13
C LEU A 366 -35.95 -5.89 30.71
N ILE A 367 -36.08 -6.03 32.04
CA ILE A 367 -36.11 -7.28 32.79
C ILE A 367 -37.52 -7.44 33.40
#